data_fb7ab4b579fc4e441640837ac0e4ae3c
#
_entry.id   fb7ab4b579fc4e441640837ac0e4ae3c
#
_cell.length_a   1.000
_cell.length_b   1.000
_cell.length_c   1.000
_cell.angle_alpha   90.00
_cell.angle_beta   90.00
_cell.angle_gamma   90.00
#
_symmetry.space_group_name_H-M   'P 1'
#
loop_
_entity.id
_entity.type
_entity.pdbx_description
1 polymer ?
#
loop_
_entity_poly.entity_id
_entity_poly.type
_entity_poly.pdbx_seq_one_letter_code
_entity_poly.pdbx_strand_id
1 'polypeptide(L)'
;MVISGGVNIYPQEVENFLITHPKVADVAVFGAPDEEMGERLVAVVQPTDWSTASKELADELRDYARNGLGPIKCPRQFDFRQSLPREPTGKLMKQPLREEYQKKQAPQ
;
A
#
# COMPACT_ATOMS: atom_id res chain seq x y z
N MET A 1 -11.46 -6.27 1.46
CA MET A 1 -11.92 -5.52 0.28
C MET A 1 -11.94 -4.04 0.59
N VAL A 2 -11.49 -3.23 -0.34
CA VAL A 2 -11.49 -1.77 -0.23
C VAL A 2 -12.44 -1.21 -1.28
N ILE A 3 -13.28 -0.25 -0.88
CA ILE A 3 -14.19 0.42 -1.80
C ILE A 3 -13.67 1.83 -2.02
N SER A 4 -13.22 2.11 -3.24
CA SER A 4 -12.69 3.42 -3.61
C SER A 4 -13.44 3.94 -4.82
N GLY A 5 -14.11 5.08 -4.67
CA GLY A 5 -14.89 5.66 -5.74
C GLY A 5 -15.98 4.74 -6.28
N GLY A 6 -16.55 3.87 -5.45
CA GLY A 6 -17.58 2.93 -5.86
C GLY A 6 -17.06 1.63 -6.49
N VAL A 7 -15.74 1.46 -6.57
CA VAL A 7 -15.13 0.26 -7.13
C VAL A 7 -14.58 -0.63 -6.04
N ASN A 8 -14.87 -1.92 -6.09
CA ASN A 8 -14.34 -2.91 -5.15
C ASN A 8 -12.93 -3.29 -5.54
N ILE A 9 -11.98 -3.10 -4.62
CA ILE A 9 -10.58 -3.43 -4.85
C ILE A 9 -10.14 -4.44 -3.80
N TYR A 10 -9.45 -5.49 -4.24
CA TYR A 10 -8.95 -6.53 -3.35
C TYR A 10 -7.47 -6.29 -3.07
N PRO A 11 -7.10 -5.89 -1.83
CA PRO A 11 -5.70 -5.58 -1.50
C PRO A 11 -4.73 -6.70 -1.83
N GLN A 12 -5.15 -7.96 -1.69
CA GLN A 12 -4.29 -9.10 -1.98
C GLN A 12 -3.86 -9.14 -3.44
N GLU A 13 -4.74 -8.77 -4.36
CA GLU A 13 -4.41 -8.70 -5.78
C GLU A 13 -3.31 -7.67 -6.04
N VAL A 14 -3.42 -6.52 -5.38
CA VAL A 14 -2.43 -5.45 -5.53
C VAL A 14 -1.10 -5.84 -4.91
N GLU A 15 -1.13 -6.46 -3.72
CA GLU A 15 0.07 -6.98 -3.08
C GLU A 15 0.79 -8.00 -3.96
N ASN A 16 0.04 -8.94 -4.52
CA ASN A 16 0.59 -9.99 -5.37
C ASN A 16 1.26 -9.41 -6.61
N PHE A 17 0.73 -8.32 -7.12
CA PHE A 17 1.34 -7.65 -8.27
C PHE A 17 2.59 -6.86 -7.87
N LEU A 18 2.50 -6.04 -6.82
CA LEU A 18 3.61 -5.19 -6.40
C LEU A 18 4.84 -5.99 -5.95
N ILE A 19 4.63 -7.15 -5.32
CA ILE A 19 5.75 -7.97 -4.86
C ILE A 19 6.61 -8.51 -6.02
N THR A 20 6.11 -8.48 -7.24
CA THR A 20 6.88 -8.89 -8.42
C THR A 20 7.92 -7.85 -8.84
N HIS A 21 7.83 -6.63 -8.32
CA HIS A 21 8.82 -5.60 -8.64
C HIS A 21 10.14 -5.89 -7.93
N PRO A 22 11.28 -5.80 -8.63
CA PRO A 22 12.59 -6.19 -8.06
C PRO A 22 13.04 -5.32 -6.89
N LYS A 23 12.50 -4.12 -6.74
CA LYS A 23 12.86 -3.23 -5.63
C LYS A 23 11.95 -3.40 -4.40
N VAL A 24 10.95 -4.27 -4.47
CA VAL A 24 10.01 -4.52 -3.38
C VAL A 24 10.37 -5.83 -2.69
N ALA A 25 10.77 -5.75 -1.42
CA ALA A 25 11.03 -6.94 -0.59
C ALA A 25 9.74 -7.45 0.04
N ASP A 26 8.87 -6.52 0.47
CA ASP A 26 7.59 -6.86 1.08
C ASP A 26 6.63 -5.68 0.87
N VAL A 27 5.34 -5.93 0.95
CA VAL A 27 4.34 -4.89 0.76
C VAL A 27 3.06 -5.23 1.50
N ALA A 28 2.45 -4.21 2.10
CA ALA A 28 1.14 -4.30 2.73
C ALA A 28 0.21 -3.30 2.04
N VAL A 29 -0.93 -3.77 1.55
CA VAL A 29 -1.93 -2.92 0.90
C VAL A 29 -3.21 -2.96 1.70
N PHE A 30 -3.79 -1.80 1.96
CA PHE A 30 -5.03 -1.69 2.73
C PHE A 30 -5.75 -0.38 2.41
N GLY A 31 -6.99 -0.26 2.89
CA GLY A 31 -7.77 0.96 2.73
C GLY A 31 -7.58 1.89 3.92
N ALA A 32 -7.45 3.19 3.64
CA ALA A 32 -7.43 4.24 4.65
C ALA A 32 -8.58 5.21 4.38
N PRO A 33 -9.09 5.91 5.41
CA PRO A 33 -10.19 6.85 5.21
C PRO A 33 -9.85 7.95 4.20
N ASP A 34 -10.80 8.29 3.35
CA ASP A 34 -10.64 9.34 2.34
C ASP A 34 -11.96 10.08 2.20
N GLU A 35 -11.93 11.39 2.32
CA GLU A 35 -13.14 12.21 2.31
C GLU A 35 -13.89 12.16 0.98
N GLU A 36 -13.17 12.08 -0.13
CA GLU A 36 -13.77 12.07 -1.46
C GLU A 36 -14.19 10.70 -1.92
N MET A 37 -13.34 9.69 -1.66
CA MET A 37 -13.51 8.35 -2.21
C MET A 37 -14.12 7.35 -1.23
N GLY A 38 -14.34 7.75 0.03
CA GLY A 38 -14.72 6.85 1.11
C GLY A 38 -13.51 6.16 1.70
N GLU A 39 -12.75 5.45 0.86
CA GLU A 39 -11.47 4.86 1.20
C GLU A 39 -10.48 5.11 0.06
N ARG A 40 -9.21 5.26 0.42
CA ARG A 40 -8.14 5.26 -0.57
C ARG A 40 -7.24 4.06 -0.34
N LEU A 41 -6.70 3.53 -1.41
CA LEU A 41 -5.78 2.40 -1.32
C LEU A 41 -4.38 2.90 -0.98
N VAL A 42 -3.80 2.32 0.06
CA VAL A 42 -2.45 2.66 0.53
C VAL A 42 -1.56 1.42 0.39
N ALA A 43 -0.37 1.61 -0.16
CA ALA A 43 0.64 0.57 -0.19
C ALA A 43 1.81 1.00 0.69
N VAL A 44 2.12 0.20 1.70
CA VAL A 44 3.30 0.40 2.55
C VAL A 44 4.33 -0.62 2.11
N VAL A 45 5.44 -0.14 1.61
CA VAL A 45 6.45 -0.96 0.94
C VAL A 45 7.71 -1.06 1.77
N GLN A 46 8.22 -2.28 1.89
CA GLN A 46 9.56 -2.52 2.41
C GLN A 46 10.48 -2.70 1.20
N PRO A 47 11.34 -1.72 0.89
CA PRO A 47 12.23 -1.87 -0.27
C PRO A 47 13.35 -2.86 0.03
N THR A 48 13.89 -3.46 -1.03
CA THR A 48 15.03 -4.38 -0.91
C THR A 48 16.28 -3.66 -0.39
N ASP A 49 16.38 -2.36 -0.67
CA ASP A 49 17.45 -1.50 -0.18
C ASP A 49 16.80 -0.24 0.38
N TRP A 50 16.93 -0.04 1.69
CA TRP A 50 16.31 1.12 2.35
C TRP A 50 16.78 2.46 1.77
N SER A 51 17.99 2.53 1.26
CA SER A 51 18.51 3.76 0.66
C SER A 51 17.72 4.20 -0.57
N THR A 52 16.95 3.30 -1.20
CA THR A 52 16.12 3.63 -2.36
C THR A 52 14.75 4.19 -1.98
N ALA A 53 14.38 4.15 -0.71
CA ALA A 53 13.09 4.67 -0.24
C ALA A 53 13.03 6.18 -0.48
N SER A 54 12.21 6.60 -1.44
CA SER A 54 12.17 7.98 -1.90
C SER A 54 10.89 8.23 -2.69
N LYS A 55 10.63 9.51 -2.97
CA LYS A 55 9.54 9.89 -3.86
C LYS A 55 9.71 9.28 -5.25
N GLU A 56 10.95 9.19 -5.72
CA GLU A 56 11.25 8.59 -7.02
C GLU A 56 10.82 7.14 -7.07
N LEU A 57 11.12 6.37 -6.02
CA LEU A 57 10.68 4.98 -5.95
C LEU A 57 9.15 4.89 -5.86
N ALA A 58 8.52 5.78 -5.10
CA ALA A 58 7.05 5.81 -5.03
C ALA A 58 6.44 6.04 -6.41
N ASP A 59 6.99 6.97 -7.18
CA ASP A 59 6.53 7.26 -8.54
C ASP A 59 6.75 6.06 -9.46
N GLU A 60 7.89 5.41 -9.36
CA GLU A 60 8.20 4.21 -10.14
C GLU A 60 7.20 3.09 -9.85
N LEU A 61 6.91 2.85 -8.57
CA LEU A 61 5.95 1.81 -8.17
C LEU A 61 4.53 2.17 -8.59
N ARG A 62 4.18 3.44 -8.53
CA ARG A 62 2.87 3.90 -9.00
C ARG A 62 2.70 3.63 -10.49
N ASP A 63 3.69 3.97 -11.29
CA ASP A 63 3.65 3.71 -12.72
C ASP A 63 3.58 2.21 -13.01
N TYR A 64 4.34 1.43 -12.28
CA TYR A 64 4.33 -0.04 -12.41
C TYR A 64 2.93 -0.59 -12.13
N ALA A 65 2.31 -0.14 -11.06
CA ALA A 65 0.97 -0.59 -10.68
C ALA A 65 -0.09 -0.13 -11.70
N ARG A 66 0.00 1.12 -12.17
CA ARG A 66 -0.94 1.63 -13.17
C ARG A 66 -0.86 0.85 -14.47
N ASN A 67 0.33 0.53 -14.90
CA ASN A 67 0.53 -0.19 -16.15
C ASN A 67 0.04 -1.64 -16.07
N GLY A 68 0.19 -2.27 -14.90
CA GLY A 68 -0.19 -3.67 -14.73
C GLY A 68 -1.62 -3.89 -14.24
N LEU A 69 -2.11 -3.02 -13.36
CA LEU A 69 -3.42 -3.18 -12.72
C LEU A 69 -4.47 -2.18 -13.22
N GLY A 70 -4.03 -1.11 -13.87
CA GLY A 70 -4.89 -0.02 -14.27
C GLY A 70 -4.98 1.08 -13.22
N PRO A 71 -5.50 2.27 -13.61
CA PRO A 71 -5.48 3.44 -12.72
C PRO A 71 -6.39 3.28 -11.49
N ILE A 72 -7.46 2.49 -11.59
CA ILE A 72 -8.42 2.33 -10.49
C ILE A 72 -7.84 1.47 -9.36
N LYS A 73 -7.12 0.40 -9.70
CA LYS A 73 -6.53 -0.51 -8.72
C LYS A 73 -5.14 -0.06 -8.25
N CYS A 74 -4.60 0.99 -8.84
CA CYS A 74 -3.32 1.55 -8.42
C CYS A 74 -3.46 2.24 -7.08
N PRO A 75 -2.60 1.94 -6.08
CA PRO A 75 -2.64 2.66 -4.81
C PRO A 75 -2.44 4.16 -5.02
N ARG A 76 -3.16 4.95 -4.24
CA ARG A 76 -3.06 6.41 -4.30
C ARG A 76 -1.96 6.95 -3.42
N GLN A 77 -1.52 6.16 -2.43
CA GLN A 77 -0.47 6.55 -1.51
C GLN A 77 0.52 5.42 -1.40
N PHE A 78 1.82 5.73 -1.50
CA PHE A 78 2.91 4.81 -1.29
C PHE A 78 3.78 5.31 -0.16
N ASP A 79 3.93 4.51 0.89
CA ASP A 79 4.81 4.83 2.01
C ASP A 79 5.83 3.70 2.17
N PHE A 80 6.92 3.99 2.87
CA PHE A 80 8.01 3.03 3.02
C PHE A 80 8.31 2.77 4.49
N ARG A 81 8.67 1.53 4.81
CA ARG A 81 9.12 1.13 6.14
C ARG A 81 10.32 0.19 5.98
N GLN A 82 11.20 0.19 6.97
CA GLN A 82 12.34 -0.72 6.97
C GLN A 82 11.90 -2.17 7.17
N SER A 83 10.79 -2.38 7.88
CA SER A 83 10.20 -3.69 8.05
C SER A 83 8.69 -3.56 8.24
N LEU A 84 7.97 -4.59 7.86
CA LEU A 84 6.52 -4.67 8.07
C LEU A 84 6.23 -5.58 9.26
N PRO A 85 5.17 -5.28 10.05
CA PRO A 85 4.82 -6.11 11.19
C PRO A 85 4.32 -7.48 10.72
N ARG A 86 4.96 -8.54 11.22
CA ARG A 86 4.57 -9.91 10.91
C ARG A 86 4.49 -10.73 12.18
N GLU A 87 3.57 -11.69 12.20
CA GLU A 87 3.49 -12.65 13.28
C GLU A 87 4.65 -13.64 13.21
N PRO A 88 4.98 -14.34 14.32
CA PRO A 88 6.03 -15.37 14.28
C PRO A 88 5.78 -16.44 13.22
N THR A 89 4.53 -16.66 12.82
CA THR A 89 4.15 -17.57 11.74
C THR A 89 4.44 -17.03 10.35
N GLY A 90 4.85 -15.76 10.25
CA GLY A 90 5.12 -15.10 8.97
C GLY A 90 3.94 -14.33 8.38
N LYS A 91 2.78 -14.40 9.01
CA LYS A 91 1.58 -13.70 8.53
C LYS A 91 1.72 -12.19 8.69
N LEU A 92 1.39 -11.45 7.64
CA LEU A 92 1.42 -10.00 7.66
C LEU A 92 0.33 -9.43 8.58
N MET A 93 0.72 -8.56 9.51
CA MET A 93 -0.19 -7.92 10.44
C MET A 93 -0.56 -6.54 9.93
N LYS A 94 -1.69 -6.43 9.24
CA LYS A 94 -2.14 -5.15 8.68
C LYS A 94 -2.81 -4.24 9.71
N GLN A 95 -3.36 -4.80 10.77
CA GLN A 95 -4.12 -4.03 11.75
C GLN A 95 -3.33 -2.88 12.38
N PRO A 96 -2.09 -3.08 12.83
CA PRO A 96 -1.31 -1.96 13.38
C PRO A 96 -1.08 -0.85 12.37
N LEU A 97 -0.87 -1.21 11.09
CA LEU A 97 -0.69 -0.22 10.03
C LEU A 97 -1.96 0.56 9.77
N ARG A 98 -3.09 -0.13 9.70
CA ARG A 98 -4.40 0.50 9.48
C ARG A 98 -4.75 1.46 10.61
N GLU A 99 -4.51 1.08 11.85
CA GLU A 99 -4.74 1.93 13.01
C GLU A 99 -3.90 3.19 12.95
N GLU A 100 -2.64 3.05 12.56
CA GLU A 100 -1.74 4.19 12.42
C GLU A 100 -2.28 5.20 11.40
N TYR A 101 -2.78 4.72 10.26
CA TYR A 101 -3.34 5.58 9.23
C TYR A 101 -4.68 6.20 9.64
N GLN A 102 -5.49 5.47 10.38
CA GLN A 102 -6.74 6.01 10.92
C GLN A 102 -6.47 7.16 11.88
N LYS A 103 -5.45 7.03 12.74
CA LYS A 103 -5.07 8.10 13.66
C LYS A 103 -4.59 9.35 12.93
N LYS A 104 -3.83 9.18 11.86
CA LYS A 104 -3.33 10.30 11.07
C LYS A 104 -4.45 11.06 10.37
N GLN A 105 -5.55 10.39 10.07
CA GLN A 105 -6.71 10.98 9.41
C GLN A 105 -7.71 11.57 10.39
N ALA A 106 -7.62 11.23 11.68
CA ALA A 106 -8.56 11.69 12.68
C ALA A 106 -8.44 13.22 12.86
N PRO A 107 -9.58 13.92 12.96
CA PRO A 107 -9.55 15.35 13.25
C PRO A 107 -8.93 15.60 14.62
N GLN A 108 -8.14 16.63 14.70
CA GLN A 108 -7.52 17.04 15.98
C GLN A 108 -8.46 17.90 16.79
#